data_63450a0c05fe33197bb9ab3c1c55d7a9
#
_entry.id   63450a0c05fe33197bb9ab3c1c55d7a9
#
_cell.length_a   1.000
_cell.length_b   1.000
_cell.length_c   1.000
_cell.angle_alpha   90.00
_cell.angle_beta   90.00
_cell.angle_gamma   90.00
#
_symmetry.space_group_name_H-M   'P 1'
#
loop_
_entity.id
_entity.type
_entity.pdbx_description
1 polymer ?
#
loop_
_entity_poly.entity_id
_entity_poly.type
_entity_poly.pdbx_seq_one_letter_code
_entity_poly.pdbx_strand_id
1 'polypeptide(L)'
;CVATVSGAWAHEGGGAFHSNGDLLTFEKTQVEGLDARDESVRVMDMSRIGAVLCGDSYDLDDGPPVKAMLIQNTNPMSVAPNQTKIRQGFEREDLFVCVHEHFMTETALMADIVLPATMFLEHDDVYRGGGHQHISMGPKVIDGPELCRSNHFVICELAKRVGAKHPGFDKTAWQLVDDCLKASGYPDAKTLT
;
A
#
# COMPACT_ATOMS: atom_id res chain seq x y z
N CYS A 1 -22.22 -1.52 -11.69
CA CYS A 1 -23.60 -0.94 -11.75
C CYS A 1 -23.83 -0.11 -13.02
N VAL A 2 -22.94 0.84 -13.42
CA VAL A 2 -23.17 1.71 -14.60
C VAL A 2 -23.38 0.88 -15.87
N ALA A 3 -22.50 -0.06 -16.18
CA ALA A 3 -22.62 -0.92 -17.37
C ALA A 3 -23.93 -1.75 -17.40
N THR A 4 -24.42 -2.16 -16.24
CA THR A 4 -25.68 -2.91 -16.10
C THR A 4 -26.89 -1.99 -16.34
N VAL A 5 -26.90 -0.81 -15.71
CA VAL A 5 -28.04 0.13 -15.83
C VAL A 5 -28.12 0.74 -17.24
N SER A 6 -26.97 0.97 -17.89
CA SER A 6 -26.91 1.48 -19.26
C SER A 6 -27.19 0.42 -20.34
N GLY A 7 -27.34 -0.86 -19.97
CA GLY A 7 -27.51 -1.96 -20.93
C GLY A 7 -26.26 -2.26 -21.76
N ALA A 8 -25.09 -1.81 -21.34
CA ALA A 8 -23.84 -1.96 -22.10
C ALA A 8 -23.46 -3.42 -22.38
N TRP A 9 -23.88 -4.37 -21.54
CA TRP A 9 -23.64 -5.81 -21.73
C TRP A 9 -24.33 -6.41 -22.93
N ALA A 10 -25.31 -5.72 -23.52
CA ALA A 10 -26.04 -6.18 -24.70
C ALA A 10 -25.29 -5.94 -26.03
N HIS A 11 -24.18 -5.22 -25.98
CA HIS A 11 -23.40 -4.81 -27.15
C HIS A 11 -22.04 -5.46 -27.18
N GLU A 12 -21.56 -5.86 -28.34
CA GLU A 12 -20.21 -6.37 -28.53
C GLU A 12 -19.19 -5.29 -28.16
N GLY A 13 -18.19 -5.66 -27.33
CA GLY A 13 -17.22 -4.72 -26.77
C GLY A 13 -17.76 -3.82 -25.66
N GLY A 14 -19.05 -3.91 -25.33
CA GLY A 14 -19.64 -3.20 -24.20
C GLY A 14 -19.49 -3.95 -22.87
N GLY A 15 -19.86 -3.27 -21.76
CA GLY A 15 -19.80 -3.84 -20.41
C GLY A 15 -18.75 -3.19 -19.52
N ALA A 16 -18.05 -4.00 -18.75
CA ALA A 16 -16.96 -3.56 -17.87
C ALA A 16 -15.84 -4.60 -17.85
N PHE A 17 -14.61 -4.14 -17.82
CA PHE A 17 -13.45 -5.02 -17.61
C PHE A 17 -13.29 -5.31 -16.12
N HIS A 18 -13.07 -6.58 -15.79
CA HIS A 18 -12.74 -7.03 -14.45
C HIS A 18 -11.24 -7.26 -14.31
N SER A 19 -10.67 -6.88 -13.16
CA SER A 19 -9.28 -7.18 -12.86
C SER A 19 -9.07 -8.69 -12.70
N ASN A 20 -8.04 -9.24 -13.34
CA ASN A 20 -7.62 -10.63 -13.20
C ASN A 20 -6.72 -10.84 -11.96
N GLY A 21 -6.54 -9.84 -11.12
CA GLY A 21 -5.65 -9.89 -9.96
C GLY A 21 -5.95 -11.04 -8.99
N ASP A 22 -7.21 -11.49 -8.92
CA ASP A 22 -7.64 -12.56 -8.02
C ASP A 22 -7.41 -13.97 -8.58
N LEU A 23 -6.96 -14.11 -9.83
CA LEU A 23 -6.58 -15.41 -10.40
C LEU A 23 -5.29 -15.95 -9.81
N LEU A 24 -4.43 -15.08 -9.30
CA LEU A 24 -3.16 -15.40 -8.67
C LEU A 24 -3.19 -14.87 -7.24
N THR A 25 -3.26 -15.76 -6.27
CA THR A 25 -3.25 -15.41 -4.85
C THR A 25 -1.85 -15.61 -4.28
N PHE A 26 -1.38 -14.61 -3.54
CA PHE A 26 -0.15 -14.71 -2.77
C PHE A 26 -0.46 -14.91 -1.29
N GLU A 27 0.25 -15.85 -0.66
CA GLU A 27 0.29 -15.97 0.79
C GLU A 27 1.22 -14.87 1.33
N LYS A 28 0.65 -13.88 2.01
CA LYS A 28 1.35 -12.64 2.37
C LYS A 28 1.58 -12.49 3.87
N THR A 29 1.36 -13.54 4.65
CA THR A 29 1.43 -13.46 6.13
C THR A 29 2.70 -12.76 6.61
N GLN A 30 3.87 -13.09 6.07
CA GLN A 30 5.12 -12.45 6.46
C GLN A 30 5.26 -11.01 5.96
N VAL A 31 4.69 -10.69 4.80
CA VAL A 31 4.76 -9.34 4.19
C VAL A 31 3.81 -8.39 4.89
N GLU A 32 2.61 -8.87 5.24
CA GLU A 32 1.55 -8.08 5.89
C GLU A 32 1.60 -8.21 7.42
N GLY A 33 2.44 -9.10 7.98
CA GLY A 33 2.56 -9.32 9.42
C GLY A 33 1.30 -9.91 10.06
N LEU A 34 0.54 -10.73 9.31
CA LEU A 34 -0.75 -11.26 9.78
C LEU A 34 -0.61 -12.18 10.99
N ASP A 35 0.52 -12.87 11.12
CA ASP A 35 0.86 -13.75 12.26
C ASP A 35 1.26 -12.99 13.53
N ALA A 36 1.57 -11.71 13.40
CA ALA A 36 1.92 -10.81 14.50
C ALA A 36 0.89 -9.70 14.75
N ARG A 37 -0.24 -9.75 14.03
CA ARG A 37 -1.28 -8.74 14.14
C ARG A 37 -1.93 -8.75 15.52
N ASP A 38 -1.97 -7.58 16.14
CA ASP A 38 -2.77 -7.35 17.34
C ASP A 38 -4.22 -7.02 16.94
N GLU A 39 -5.13 -7.95 17.19
CA GLU A 39 -6.56 -7.82 16.86
C GLU A 39 -7.27 -6.70 17.64
N SER A 40 -6.66 -6.18 18.70
CA SER A 40 -7.17 -5.03 19.46
C SER A 40 -6.90 -3.69 18.76
N VAL A 41 -6.00 -3.67 17.75
CA VAL A 41 -5.71 -2.46 16.97
C VAL A 41 -6.84 -2.20 15.97
N ARG A 42 -7.42 -1.02 16.06
CA ARG A 42 -8.51 -0.59 15.18
C ARG A 42 -8.08 -0.58 13.71
N VAL A 43 -8.97 -1.08 12.85
CA VAL A 43 -8.84 -0.96 11.40
C VAL A 43 -9.91 0.00 10.91
N MET A 44 -9.49 1.13 10.35
CA MET A 44 -10.38 2.17 9.85
C MET A 44 -10.57 2.06 8.35
N ASP A 45 -11.76 2.40 7.86
CA ASP A 45 -12.07 2.40 6.43
C ASP A 45 -11.31 3.52 5.72
N MET A 46 -10.39 3.16 4.83
CA MET A 46 -9.59 4.13 4.07
C MET A 46 -10.45 4.99 3.12
N SER A 47 -11.63 4.53 2.69
CA SER A 47 -12.55 5.34 1.89
C SER A 47 -13.19 6.47 2.72
N ARG A 48 -13.13 6.37 4.05
CA ARG A 48 -13.66 7.31 5.02
C ARG A 48 -12.57 8.17 5.67
N ILE A 49 -11.36 8.17 5.14
CA ILE A 49 -10.19 8.85 5.74
C ILE A 49 -10.49 10.32 6.11
N GLY A 50 -11.26 11.05 5.30
CA GLY A 50 -11.62 12.43 5.61
C GLY A 50 -12.47 12.56 6.87
N ALA A 51 -13.42 11.64 7.11
CA ALA A 51 -14.24 11.63 8.33
C ALA A 51 -13.40 11.17 9.54
N VAL A 52 -12.56 10.14 9.38
CA VAL A 52 -11.59 9.69 10.40
C VAL A 52 -10.72 10.84 10.88
N LEU A 53 -10.12 11.58 9.95
CA LEU A 53 -9.23 12.69 10.29
C LEU A 53 -9.97 13.88 10.88
N CYS A 54 -11.25 14.11 10.52
CA CYS A 54 -12.09 15.13 11.14
C CYS A 54 -12.68 14.73 12.51
N GLY A 55 -12.38 13.52 13.01
CA GLY A 55 -12.79 13.11 14.34
C GLY A 55 -14.22 12.57 14.43
N ASP A 56 -14.78 12.03 13.35
CA ASP A 56 -16.07 11.36 13.36
C ASP A 56 -16.02 10.13 14.27
N SER A 57 -16.86 10.08 15.31
CA SER A 57 -16.79 9.03 16.34
C SER A 57 -17.10 7.64 15.80
N TYR A 58 -18.04 7.52 14.84
CA TYR A 58 -18.35 6.26 14.18
C TYR A 58 -17.15 5.73 13.39
N ASP A 59 -16.49 6.59 12.62
CA ASP A 59 -15.33 6.22 11.81
C ASP A 59 -14.06 5.97 12.66
N LEU A 60 -14.04 6.50 13.89
CA LEU A 60 -12.99 6.25 14.88
C LEU A 60 -13.27 5.05 15.79
N ASP A 61 -14.41 4.38 15.63
CA ASP A 61 -14.84 3.31 16.54
C ASP A 61 -14.78 3.75 18.02
N ASP A 62 -15.31 4.94 18.28
CA ASP A 62 -15.27 5.63 19.58
C ASP A 62 -13.86 5.75 20.23
N GLY A 63 -12.83 5.53 19.47
CA GLY A 63 -11.44 5.61 19.93
C GLY A 63 -10.83 7.01 19.78
N PRO A 64 -9.57 7.18 20.20
CA PRO A 64 -8.88 8.46 20.15
C PRO A 64 -8.65 8.91 18.70
N PRO A 65 -8.55 10.24 18.47
CA PRO A 65 -8.25 10.79 17.15
C PRO A 65 -6.87 10.36 16.64
N VAL A 66 -6.74 10.24 15.32
CA VAL A 66 -5.44 9.99 14.67
C VAL A 66 -4.54 11.20 14.89
N LYS A 67 -3.31 10.97 15.33
CA LYS A 67 -2.29 12.00 15.62
C LYS A 67 -1.05 11.89 14.74
N ALA A 68 -0.83 10.72 14.13
CA ALA A 68 0.28 10.51 13.21
C ALA A 68 -0.12 9.55 12.10
N MET A 69 0.40 9.77 10.90
CA MET A 69 0.19 8.91 9.74
C MET A 69 1.50 8.67 9.00
N LEU A 70 1.70 7.43 8.57
CA LEU A 70 2.64 7.08 7.51
C LEU A 70 1.82 6.67 6.28
N ILE A 71 2.00 7.37 5.18
CA ILE A 71 1.30 7.13 3.93
C ILE A 71 2.29 6.59 2.92
N GLN A 72 1.97 5.41 2.35
CA GLN A 72 2.76 4.76 1.30
C GLN A 72 1.84 4.28 0.19
N ASN A 73 2.29 4.37 -1.06
CA ASN A 73 1.64 3.82 -2.25
C ASN A 73 0.22 4.36 -2.52
N THR A 74 -0.14 5.51 -1.98
CA THR A 74 -1.47 6.10 -2.20
C THR A 74 -1.44 7.62 -2.09
N ASN A 75 -2.36 8.27 -2.81
CA ASN A 75 -2.55 9.72 -2.83
C ASN A 75 -3.99 10.07 -2.39
N PRO A 76 -4.32 9.99 -1.08
CA PRO A 76 -5.68 10.20 -0.60
C PRO A 76 -6.26 11.57 -0.97
N MET A 77 -5.44 12.61 -1.05
CA MET A 77 -5.87 13.96 -1.50
C MET A 77 -6.42 13.98 -2.93
N SER A 78 -6.15 12.95 -3.74
CA SER A 78 -6.62 12.84 -5.12
C SER A 78 -7.64 11.71 -5.30
N VAL A 79 -7.47 10.57 -4.60
CA VAL A 79 -8.24 9.36 -4.91
C VAL A 79 -9.32 9.01 -3.88
N ALA A 80 -9.26 9.52 -2.65
CA ALA A 80 -10.25 9.18 -1.64
C ALA A 80 -11.51 10.07 -1.75
N PRO A 81 -12.69 9.56 -1.38
CA PRO A 81 -13.94 10.32 -1.46
C PRO A 81 -13.98 11.49 -0.48
N ASN A 82 -14.78 12.53 -0.81
CA ASN A 82 -15.02 13.71 0.02
C ASN A 82 -13.77 14.56 0.27
N GLN A 83 -13.24 15.12 -0.80
CA GLN A 83 -12.01 15.94 -0.81
C GLN A 83 -12.04 17.10 0.20
N THR A 84 -13.20 17.68 0.47
CA THR A 84 -13.32 18.77 1.46
C THR A 84 -12.97 18.29 2.86
N LYS A 85 -13.50 17.15 3.30
CA LYS A 85 -13.18 16.57 4.61
C LYS A 85 -11.74 16.10 4.68
N ILE A 86 -11.20 15.55 3.58
CA ILE A 86 -9.79 15.11 3.52
C ILE A 86 -8.89 16.31 3.76
N ARG A 87 -9.10 17.40 3.02
CA ARG A 87 -8.32 18.64 3.19
C ARG A 87 -8.39 19.15 4.61
N GLN A 88 -9.59 19.28 5.18
CA GLN A 88 -9.77 19.69 6.58
C GLN A 88 -9.01 18.79 7.57
N GLY A 89 -9.01 17.49 7.32
CA GLY A 89 -8.29 16.53 8.16
C GLY A 89 -6.77 16.70 8.08
N PHE A 90 -6.24 16.90 6.88
CA PHE A 90 -4.79 17.11 6.67
C PHE A 90 -4.30 18.49 7.12
N GLU A 91 -5.17 19.50 7.16
CA GLU A 91 -4.86 20.85 7.66
C GLU A 91 -4.83 20.95 9.20
N ARG A 92 -5.09 19.87 9.91
CA ARG A 92 -5.03 19.86 11.37
C ARG A 92 -3.60 20.06 11.88
N GLU A 93 -3.38 21.05 12.72
CA GLU A 93 -2.08 21.36 13.36
C GLU A 93 -1.58 20.25 14.30
N ASP A 94 -2.48 19.39 14.80
CA ASP A 94 -2.18 18.31 15.74
C ASP A 94 -2.01 16.94 15.08
N LEU A 95 -1.97 16.89 13.74
CA LEU A 95 -1.73 15.70 12.93
C LEU A 95 -0.34 15.73 12.31
N PHE A 96 0.52 14.78 12.68
CA PHE A 96 1.79 14.58 12.01
C PHE A 96 1.63 13.65 10.80
N VAL A 97 2.10 14.06 9.62
CA VAL A 97 1.99 13.30 8.37
C VAL A 97 3.37 13.06 7.76
N CYS A 98 3.72 11.78 7.60
CA CYS A 98 4.89 11.35 6.84
C CYS A 98 4.42 10.64 5.57
N VAL A 99 4.90 11.07 4.40
CA VAL A 99 4.56 10.48 3.10
C VAL A 99 5.80 9.87 2.47
N HIS A 100 5.73 8.60 2.07
CA HIS A 100 6.78 7.92 1.31
C HIS A 100 6.29 7.73 -0.12
N GLU A 101 6.83 8.50 -1.07
CA GLU A 101 6.25 8.66 -2.40
C GLU A 101 7.33 8.90 -3.46
N HIS A 102 7.00 8.54 -4.71
CA HIS A 102 7.85 8.81 -5.89
C HIS A 102 7.76 10.26 -6.35
N PHE A 103 6.59 10.89 -6.19
CA PHE A 103 6.28 12.21 -6.72
C PHE A 103 5.77 13.15 -5.64
N MET A 104 5.94 14.44 -5.86
CA MET A 104 5.33 15.47 -5.01
C MET A 104 3.83 15.60 -5.34
N THR A 105 3.07 14.60 -4.88
CA THR A 105 1.61 14.55 -5.01
C THR A 105 0.93 15.60 -4.12
N GLU A 106 -0.38 15.81 -4.31
CA GLU A 106 -1.18 16.67 -3.45
C GLU A 106 -1.11 16.26 -1.97
N THR A 107 -1.03 14.95 -1.72
CA THR A 107 -0.83 14.41 -0.35
C THR A 107 0.57 14.72 0.17
N ALA A 108 1.60 14.55 -0.67
CA ALA A 108 2.98 14.86 -0.29
C ALA A 108 3.18 16.35 0.01
N LEU A 109 2.46 17.24 -0.70
CA LEU A 109 2.49 18.68 -0.44
C LEU A 109 1.84 19.08 0.91
N MET A 110 1.02 18.21 1.50
CA MET A 110 0.38 18.41 2.81
C MET A 110 1.14 17.73 3.95
N ALA A 111 2.25 17.05 3.66
CA ALA A 111 3.00 16.28 4.64
C ALA A 111 4.02 17.14 5.39
N ASP A 112 4.27 16.81 6.67
CA ASP A 112 5.36 17.37 7.46
C ASP A 112 6.72 16.81 7.02
N ILE A 113 6.74 15.53 6.60
CA ILE A 113 7.95 14.87 6.08
C ILE A 113 7.59 14.10 4.81
N VAL A 114 8.42 14.28 3.78
CA VAL A 114 8.38 13.47 2.55
C VAL A 114 9.66 12.65 2.45
N LEU A 115 9.50 11.33 2.36
CA LEU A 115 10.58 10.39 2.12
C LEU A 115 10.53 9.97 0.64
N PRO A 116 11.62 10.13 -0.13
CA PRO A 116 11.63 9.71 -1.53
C PRO A 116 11.68 8.18 -1.65
N ALA A 117 10.80 7.62 -2.48
CA ALA A 117 10.68 6.20 -2.71
C ALA A 117 11.42 5.76 -3.99
N THR A 118 11.92 4.51 -3.98
CA THR A 118 12.48 3.88 -5.18
C THR A 118 11.40 3.45 -6.17
N MET A 119 11.72 3.54 -7.46
CA MET A 119 10.88 3.06 -8.56
C MET A 119 11.08 1.54 -8.79
N PHE A 120 10.21 0.94 -9.57
CA PHE A 120 10.14 -0.52 -9.78
C PHE A 120 11.41 -1.18 -10.36
N LEU A 121 12.31 -0.45 -11.02
CA LEU A 121 13.61 -0.96 -11.49
C LEU A 121 14.72 -0.83 -10.44
N GLU A 122 14.46 -0.16 -9.33
CA GLU A 122 15.45 0.22 -8.33
C GLU A 122 15.42 -0.67 -7.08
N HIS A 123 14.50 -1.64 -7.00
CA HIS A 123 14.38 -2.62 -5.93
C HIS A 123 13.84 -3.95 -6.43
N ASP A 124 14.03 -5.01 -5.63
CA ASP A 124 13.47 -6.33 -5.91
C ASP A 124 11.99 -6.37 -5.56
N ASP A 125 11.17 -6.95 -6.44
CA ASP A 125 9.74 -7.12 -6.21
C ASP A 125 9.16 -8.28 -7.04
N VAL A 126 7.88 -8.60 -6.83
CA VAL A 126 7.10 -9.53 -7.64
C VAL A 126 5.76 -8.90 -8.01
N TYR A 127 5.38 -9.03 -9.25
CA TYR A 127 4.19 -8.41 -9.80
C TYR A 127 3.17 -9.42 -10.29
N ARG A 128 1.89 -9.11 -10.10
CA ARG A 128 0.76 -9.72 -10.79
C ARG A 128 -0.08 -8.63 -11.43
N GLY A 129 -0.48 -8.82 -12.66
CA GLY A 129 -1.24 -7.81 -13.39
C GLY A 129 -2.74 -8.01 -13.29
N GLY A 130 -3.50 -6.90 -13.34
CA GLY A 130 -4.95 -6.93 -13.49
C GLY A 130 -5.43 -7.26 -14.91
N GLY A 131 -4.53 -7.27 -15.91
CA GLY A 131 -4.85 -7.52 -17.32
C GLY A 131 -4.22 -8.79 -17.91
N HIS A 132 -3.52 -9.60 -17.11
CA HIS A 132 -2.90 -10.85 -17.56
C HIS A 132 -2.86 -11.92 -16.45
N GLN A 133 -2.45 -13.14 -16.79
CA GLN A 133 -2.42 -14.30 -15.89
C GLN A 133 -0.98 -14.73 -15.56
N HIS A 134 -0.06 -13.80 -15.54
CA HIS A 134 1.36 -14.06 -15.30
C HIS A 134 1.83 -13.46 -13.99
N ILE A 135 2.74 -14.18 -13.32
CA ILE A 135 3.60 -13.63 -12.27
C ILE A 135 4.87 -13.13 -12.96
N SER A 136 5.23 -11.89 -12.70
CA SER A 136 6.45 -11.28 -13.25
C SER A 136 7.40 -10.97 -12.11
N MET A 137 8.63 -11.49 -12.20
CA MET A 137 9.69 -11.10 -11.29
C MET A 137 10.22 -9.72 -11.71
N GLY A 138 10.44 -8.87 -10.73
CA GLY A 138 11.05 -7.55 -10.89
C GLY A 138 12.35 -7.44 -10.10
N PRO A 139 13.46 -8.09 -10.55
CA PRO A 139 14.73 -7.90 -9.90
C PRO A 139 15.20 -6.46 -10.06
N LYS A 140 15.94 -5.95 -9.07
CA LYS A 140 16.61 -4.66 -9.16
C LYS A 140 17.55 -4.63 -10.37
N VAL A 141 17.43 -3.61 -11.21
CA VAL A 141 18.20 -3.43 -12.44
C VAL A 141 19.16 -2.24 -12.34
N ILE A 142 18.75 -1.17 -11.69
CA ILE A 142 19.54 0.07 -11.54
C ILE A 142 19.56 0.52 -10.08
N ASP A 143 20.53 1.34 -9.72
CA ASP A 143 20.52 2.03 -8.44
C ASP A 143 19.58 3.24 -8.49
N GLY A 144 18.76 3.39 -7.46
CA GLY A 144 17.92 4.58 -7.30
C GLY A 144 18.75 5.81 -6.90
N PRO A 145 18.18 7.02 -6.99
CA PRO A 145 18.79 8.23 -6.48
C PRO A 145 19.20 8.07 -5.01
N GLU A 146 20.26 8.78 -4.61
CA GLU A 146 20.95 8.57 -3.33
C GLU A 146 20.03 8.54 -2.08
N LEU A 147 19.00 9.39 -2.06
CA LEU A 147 18.08 9.48 -0.91
C LEU A 147 16.87 8.54 -1.02
N CYS A 148 16.62 7.95 -2.20
CA CYS A 148 15.47 7.07 -2.38
C CYS A 148 15.64 5.74 -1.63
N ARG A 149 14.56 5.27 -1.01
CA ARG A 149 14.54 4.00 -0.28
C ARG A 149 13.30 3.20 -0.68
N SER A 150 13.40 1.87 -0.65
CA SER A 150 12.26 1.00 -0.88
C SER A 150 11.30 0.99 0.33
N ASN A 151 10.05 0.60 0.10
CA ASN A 151 9.08 0.40 1.18
C ASN A 151 9.62 -0.56 2.24
N HIS A 152 10.22 -1.67 1.81
CA HIS A 152 10.82 -2.65 2.70
C HIS A 152 11.88 -2.01 3.62
N PHE A 153 12.81 -1.23 3.06
CA PHE A 153 13.83 -0.54 3.86
C PHE A 153 13.21 0.41 4.88
N VAL A 154 12.24 1.24 4.47
CA VAL A 154 11.60 2.22 5.36
C VAL A 154 10.86 1.53 6.50
N ILE A 155 10.12 0.46 6.21
CA ILE A 155 9.38 -0.29 7.24
C ILE A 155 10.33 -0.99 8.20
N CYS A 156 11.40 -1.65 7.73
CA CYS A 156 12.38 -2.29 8.60
C CYS A 156 13.10 -1.30 9.51
N GLU A 157 13.50 -0.13 8.97
CA GLU A 157 14.16 0.91 9.75
C GLU A 157 13.20 1.57 10.77
N LEU A 158 11.94 1.73 10.43
CA LEU A 158 10.93 2.21 11.36
C LEU A 158 10.68 1.19 12.47
N ALA A 159 10.47 -0.09 12.12
CA ALA A 159 10.29 -1.18 13.07
C ALA A 159 11.44 -1.25 14.09
N LYS A 160 12.68 -1.15 13.63
CA LYS A 160 13.87 -1.13 14.47
C LYS A 160 13.84 0.04 15.47
N ARG A 161 13.42 1.25 15.04
CA ARG A 161 13.36 2.44 15.89
C ARG A 161 12.25 2.39 16.94
N VAL A 162 11.12 1.77 16.61
CA VAL A 162 10.02 1.57 17.57
C VAL A 162 10.16 0.30 18.41
N GLY A 163 11.21 -0.50 18.18
CA GLY A 163 11.48 -1.73 18.92
C GLY A 163 10.56 -2.90 18.54
N ALA A 164 9.89 -2.85 17.40
CA ALA A 164 9.08 -3.94 16.89
C ALA A 164 9.97 -5.12 16.49
N LYS A 165 9.48 -6.34 16.74
CA LYS A 165 10.22 -7.59 16.47
C LYS A 165 9.36 -8.52 15.64
N HIS A 166 9.87 -8.91 14.49
CA HIS A 166 9.27 -9.94 13.65
C HIS A 166 10.36 -10.53 12.73
N PRO A 167 10.37 -11.86 12.45
CA PRO A 167 11.38 -12.48 11.58
C PRO A 167 11.45 -11.88 10.16
N GLY A 168 10.36 -11.32 9.66
CA GLY A 168 10.30 -10.66 8.36
C GLY A 168 11.19 -9.41 8.26
N PHE A 169 11.46 -8.72 9.38
CA PHE A 169 12.32 -7.52 9.38
C PHE A 169 13.81 -7.84 9.21
N ASP A 170 14.21 -9.10 9.44
CA ASP A 170 15.59 -9.55 9.28
C ASP A 170 15.89 -10.11 7.88
N LYS A 171 14.86 -10.20 7.01
CA LYS A 171 14.96 -10.71 5.65
C LYS A 171 15.18 -9.61 4.63
N THR A 172 15.88 -9.93 3.54
CA THR A 172 15.93 -9.06 2.37
C THR A 172 14.61 -9.07 1.61
N ALA A 173 14.35 -8.06 0.78
CA ALA A 173 13.16 -8.02 -0.09
C ALA A 173 13.08 -9.29 -0.97
N TRP A 174 14.20 -9.72 -1.56
CA TRP A 174 14.26 -10.94 -2.35
C TRP A 174 13.89 -12.19 -1.56
N GLN A 175 14.36 -12.33 -0.31
CA GLN A 175 13.99 -13.45 0.55
C GLN A 175 12.50 -13.45 0.91
N LEU A 176 11.89 -12.27 1.15
CA LEU A 176 10.46 -12.18 1.39
C LEU A 176 9.63 -12.55 0.16
N VAL A 177 10.06 -12.12 -1.03
CA VAL A 177 9.45 -12.54 -2.31
C VAL A 177 9.51 -14.04 -2.49
N ASP A 178 10.69 -14.64 -2.27
CA ASP A 178 10.91 -16.08 -2.41
C ASP A 178 10.05 -16.90 -1.44
N ASP A 179 9.98 -16.47 -0.18
CA ASP A 179 9.14 -17.12 0.84
C ASP A 179 7.65 -17.00 0.51
N CYS A 180 7.21 -15.82 0.05
CA CYS A 180 5.83 -15.58 -0.38
C CYS A 180 5.44 -16.47 -1.56
N LEU A 181 6.30 -16.60 -2.57
CA LEU A 181 6.08 -17.48 -3.72
C LEU A 181 5.95 -18.93 -3.30
N LYS A 182 6.89 -19.43 -2.49
CA LYS A 182 6.89 -20.82 -1.98
C LYS A 182 5.66 -21.10 -1.11
N ALA A 183 5.31 -20.20 -0.21
CA ALA A 183 4.13 -20.34 0.63
C ALA A 183 2.82 -20.33 -0.19
N SER A 184 2.82 -19.67 -1.34
CA SER A 184 1.70 -19.64 -2.30
C SER A 184 1.63 -20.87 -3.22
N GLY A 185 2.59 -21.79 -3.12
CA GLY A 185 2.67 -22.98 -3.99
C GLY A 185 3.23 -22.70 -5.39
N TYR A 186 3.88 -21.56 -5.59
CA TYR A 186 4.57 -21.21 -6.83
C TYR A 186 6.03 -21.66 -6.82
N PRO A 187 6.70 -21.73 -7.98
CA PRO A 187 8.15 -21.91 -8.05
C PRO A 187 8.88 -20.80 -7.28
N ASP A 188 10.11 -21.08 -6.86
CA ASP A 188 10.94 -20.09 -6.19
C ASP A 188 11.31 -18.91 -7.10
N ALA A 189 11.71 -17.80 -6.49
CA ALA A 189 12.04 -16.57 -7.18
C ALA A 189 13.12 -16.74 -8.26
N LYS A 190 14.10 -17.61 -8.00
CA LYS A 190 15.18 -17.92 -8.95
C LYS A 190 14.69 -18.68 -10.19
N THR A 191 13.71 -19.55 -10.02
CA THR A 191 13.13 -20.33 -11.13
C THR A 191 12.25 -19.46 -12.02
N LEU A 192 11.63 -18.41 -11.47
CA LEU A 192 10.76 -17.49 -12.19
C LEU A 192 11.52 -16.33 -12.86
N THR A 193 12.80 -16.13 -12.57
CA THR A 193 13.67 -15.11 -13.18
C THR A 193 14.38 -15.68 -14.40
#